data_a3fee7685a58b5810aa367198ab9d93b
#
_entry.id   a3fee7685a58b5810aa367198ab9d93b
#
_cell.length_a   1.000
_cell.length_b   1.000
_cell.length_c   1.000
_cell.angle_alpha   90.00
_cell.angle_beta   90.00
_cell.angle_gamma   90.00
#
_symmetry.space_group_name_H-M   'P 1'
#
loop_
_entity.id
_entity.type
_entity.pdbx_description
1 polymer ?
#
loop_
_entity_poly.entity_id
_entity_poly.type
_entity_poly.pdbx_seq_one_letter_code
_entity_poly.pdbx_strand_id
1 'polypeptide(L)'
;MRSSNSPATVAPEIPTADETAVPGLVMSSWHAFFVPRGTPKEIIATLNAAAVKALSDPTVRARLTDIGQKLYAPEELTPEVLGARQKADIEKWWPIIRAAGIRAE
;
A
#
# COMPACT_ATOMS: atom_id res chain seq x y z
N MET A 1 -14.38 5.41 11.59
CA MET A 1 -13.13 6.20 11.68
C MET A 1 -12.02 5.47 10.96
N ARG A 2 -11.26 6.16 10.16
CA ARG A 2 -10.17 5.56 9.38
C ARG A 2 -8.81 6.00 9.88
N SER A 3 -7.78 5.22 9.62
CA SER A 3 -6.40 5.44 10.07
C SER A 3 -5.44 5.96 8.99
N SER A 4 -5.95 6.42 7.86
CA SER A 4 -5.15 7.08 6.81
C SER A 4 -5.08 8.59 7.01
N ASN A 5 -4.10 9.24 6.43
CA ASN A 5 -3.92 10.69 6.53
C ASN A 5 -4.75 11.51 5.52
N SER A 6 -5.69 10.87 4.82
CA SER A 6 -6.63 11.53 3.93
C SER A 6 -7.95 10.76 3.85
N PRO A 7 -9.10 11.45 3.64
CA PRO A 7 -10.38 10.80 3.44
C PRO A 7 -10.35 9.82 2.28
N ALA A 8 -11.09 8.68 2.39
CA ALA A 8 -11.23 7.76 1.29
C ALA A 8 -12.10 8.38 0.19
N THR A 9 -11.77 8.10 -1.06
CA THR A 9 -12.53 8.60 -2.22
C THR A 9 -13.99 8.13 -2.24
N VAL A 10 -14.26 6.95 -1.65
CA VAL A 10 -15.62 6.36 -1.59
C VAL A 10 -16.45 6.85 -0.39
N ALA A 11 -15.85 7.51 0.58
CA ALA A 11 -16.54 8.04 1.76
C ALA A 11 -15.82 9.29 2.29
N PRO A 12 -15.81 10.38 1.51
CA PRO A 12 -15.04 11.58 1.83
C PRO A 12 -15.53 12.30 3.09
N GLU A 13 -16.81 12.11 3.46
CA GLU A 13 -17.44 12.71 4.65
C GLU A 13 -17.02 12.04 5.97
N ILE A 14 -16.37 10.88 5.91
CA ILE A 14 -15.88 10.21 7.13
C ILE A 14 -14.45 10.70 7.42
N PRO A 15 -14.23 11.41 8.55
CA PRO A 15 -12.91 11.91 8.88
C PRO A 15 -11.94 10.78 9.25
N THR A 16 -10.66 11.04 9.15
CA THR A 16 -9.60 10.11 9.56
C THR A 16 -9.43 10.08 11.08
N ALA A 17 -8.78 9.05 11.60
CA ALA A 17 -8.45 8.97 13.02
C ALA A 17 -7.46 10.06 13.45
N ASP A 18 -6.54 10.43 12.56
CA ASP A 18 -5.57 11.51 12.76
C ASP A 18 -6.26 12.86 12.96
N GLU A 19 -7.34 13.13 12.20
CA GLU A 19 -8.11 14.37 12.27
C GLU A 19 -9.01 14.47 13.50
N THR A 20 -9.43 13.35 14.09
CA THR A 20 -10.51 13.35 15.08
C THR A 20 -10.13 12.86 16.47
N ALA A 21 -9.53 11.68 16.59
CA ALA A 21 -9.43 10.99 17.87
C ALA A 21 -7.99 10.71 18.33
N VAL A 22 -7.11 10.41 17.40
CA VAL A 22 -5.73 10.00 17.70
C VAL A 22 -4.78 10.70 16.74
N PRO A 23 -4.36 11.94 17.02
CA PRO A 23 -3.39 12.65 16.22
C PRO A 23 -2.11 11.81 16.01
N GLY A 24 -1.60 11.76 14.79
CA GLY A 24 -0.44 10.96 14.43
C GLY A 24 -0.76 9.49 14.08
N LEU A 25 -2.01 9.04 14.24
CA LEU A 25 -2.38 7.69 13.81
C LEU A 25 -2.66 7.67 12.30
N VAL A 26 -1.61 7.45 11.55
CA VAL A 26 -1.65 7.28 10.10
C VAL A 26 -1.28 5.84 9.76
N MET A 27 -2.25 5.08 9.26
CA MET A 27 -2.08 3.69 8.85
C MET A 27 -2.92 3.42 7.60
N SER A 28 -2.33 2.73 6.64
CA SER A 28 -3.03 2.21 5.48
C SER A 28 -2.46 0.86 5.09
N SER A 29 -3.30 -0.02 4.59
CA SER A 29 -2.86 -1.28 3.98
C SER A 29 -2.55 -1.07 2.51
N TRP A 30 -1.66 -1.90 1.99
CA TRP A 30 -1.31 -1.93 0.57
C TRP A 30 -1.14 -3.37 0.11
N HIS A 31 -1.30 -3.59 -1.19
CA HIS A 31 -1.11 -4.88 -1.83
C HIS A 31 0.00 -4.80 -2.87
N ALA A 32 0.78 -5.84 -2.98
CA ALA A 32 1.86 -5.89 -3.95
C ALA A 32 2.10 -7.32 -4.44
N PHE A 33 2.74 -7.44 -5.60
CA PHE A 33 3.24 -8.71 -6.10
C PHE A 33 4.71 -8.88 -5.70
N PHE A 34 5.03 -10.07 -5.25
CA PHE A 34 6.39 -10.47 -4.92
C PHE A 34 6.81 -11.68 -5.76
N VAL A 35 8.09 -11.77 -6.02
CA VAL A 35 8.71 -12.89 -6.73
C VAL A 35 9.77 -13.56 -5.86
N PRO A 36 10.12 -14.83 -6.11
CA PRO A 36 11.17 -15.51 -5.36
C PRO A 36 12.50 -14.78 -5.44
N ARG A 37 13.29 -14.93 -4.38
CA ARG A 37 14.68 -14.41 -4.39
C ARG A 37 15.46 -15.00 -5.54
N GLY A 38 16.25 -14.17 -6.21
CA GLY A 38 17.07 -14.58 -7.36
C GLY A 38 16.34 -14.54 -8.70
N THR A 39 15.08 -14.10 -8.75
CA THR A 39 14.40 -13.88 -10.03
C THR A 39 15.20 -12.86 -10.87
N PRO A 40 15.49 -13.16 -12.14
CA PRO A 40 16.24 -12.27 -13.02
C PRO A 40 15.59 -10.90 -13.16
N LYS A 41 16.39 -9.85 -13.23
CA LYS A 41 15.91 -8.45 -13.31
C LYS A 41 15.03 -8.19 -14.53
N GLU A 42 15.29 -8.86 -15.64
CA GLU A 42 14.50 -8.76 -16.88
C GLU A 42 13.08 -9.29 -16.68
N ILE A 43 12.92 -10.35 -15.90
CA ILE A 43 11.61 -10.91 -15.57
C ILE A 43 10.86 -9.96 -14.64
N ILE A 44 11.54 -9.42 -13.64
CA ILE A 44 10.94 -8.41 -12.73
C ILE A 44 10.50 -7.19 -13.53
N ALA A 45 11.31 -6.68 -14.45
CA ALA A 45 10.95 -5.54 -15.29
C ALA A 45 9.74 -5.83 -16.17
N THR A 46 9.66 -7.01 -16.76
CA THR A 46 8.52 -7.44 -17.59
C THR A 46 7.24 -7.53 -16.77
N LEU A 47 7.29 -8.14 -15.60
CA LEU A 47 6.14 -8.23 -14.69
C LEU A 47 5.70 -6.86 -14.19
N ASN A 48 6.64 -6.00 -13.82
CA ASN A 48 6.33 -4.64 -13.40
C ASN A 48 5.65 -3.84 -14.50
N ALA A 49 6.16 -3.90 -15.73
CA ALA A 49 5.55 -3.22 -16.88
C ALA A 49 4.12 -3.71 -17.14
N ALA A 50 3.88 -5.01 -17.03
CA ALA A 50 2.54 -5.59 -17.19
C ALA A 50 1.59 -5.12 -16.07
N ALA A 51 2.06 -5.07 -14.82
CA ALA A 51 1.27 -4.58 -13.69
C ALA A 51 0.94 -3.09 -13.83
N VAL A 52 1.90 -2.25 -14.21
CA VAL A 52 1.68 -0.82 -14.45
C VAL A 52 0.67 -0.60 -15.57
N LYS A 53 0.77 -1.37 -16.66
CA LYS A 53 -0.19 -1.32 -17.77
C LYS A 53 -1.61 -1.69 -17.29
N ALA A 54 -1.75 -2.76 -16.52
CA ALA A 54 -3.03 -3.18 -15.96
C ALA A 54 -3.62 -2.11 -15.02
N LEU A 55 -2.81 -1.51 -14.16
CA LEU A 55 -3.23 -0.44 -13.25
C LEU A 55 -3.51 0.90 -13.95
N SER A 56 -3.14 1.03 -15.21
CA SER A 56 -3.47 2.19 -16.04
C SER A 56 -4.79 2.01 -16.83
N ASP A 57 -5.31 0.79 -16.86
CA ASP A 57 -6.58 0.49 -17.54
C ASP A 57 -7.75 1.14 -16.79
N PRO A 58 -8.64 1.91 -17.49
CA PRO A 58 -9.75 2.61 -16.85
C PRO A 58 -10.72 1.68 -16.11
N THR A 59 -10.97 0.48 -16.63
CA THR A 59 -11.88 -0.49 -16.02
C THR A 59 -11.30 -1.06 -14.73
N VAL A 60 -10.00 -1.38 -14.73
CA VAL A 60 -9.30 -1.84 -13.54
C VAL A 60 -9.28 -0.74 -12.48
N ARG A 61 -8.96 0.49 -12.88
CA ARG A 61 -8.95 1.65 -11.97
C ARG A 61 -10.31 1.88 -11.33
N ALA A 62 -11.38 1.86 -12.12
CA ALA A 62 -12.74 2.02 -11.61
C ALA A 62 -13.08 0.95 -10.56
N ARG A 63 -12.82 -0.32 -10.86
CA ARG A 63 -13.08 -1.42 -9.92
C ARG A 63 -12.29 -1.32 -8.62
N LEU A 64 -11.00 -0.95 -8.70
CA LEU A 64 -10.17 -0.77 -7.51
C LEU A 64 -10.67 0.40 -6.65
N THR A 65 -11.09 1.49 -7.28
CA THR A 65 -11.69 2.64 -6.59
C THR A 65 -13.00 2.25 -5.90
N ASP A 66 -13.87 1.50 -6.58
CA ASP A 66 -15.17 1.06 -6.03
C ASP A 66 -15.03 0.20 -4.76
N ILE A 67 -13.97 -0.58 -4.66
CA ILE A 67 -13.66 -1.37 -3.45
C ILE A 67 -12.77 -0.60 -2.44
N GLY A 68 -12.58 0.69 -2.64
CA GLY A 68 -11.87 1.56 -1.70
C GLY A 68 -10.34 1.44 -1.74
N GLN A 69 -9.77 0.83 -2.79
CA GLN A 69 -8.32 0.75 -2.94
C GLN A 69 -7.72 2.08 -3.34
N LYS A 70 -6.62 2.45 -2.70
CA LYS A 70 -5.82 3.60 -3.12
C LYS A 70 -5.07 3.26 -4.41
N LEU A 71 -5.19 4.13 -5.39
CA LEU A 71 -4.41 4.07 -6.62
C LEU A 71 -3.16 4.92 -6.47
N TYR A 72 -2.01 4.33 -6.75
CA TYR A 72 -0.73 5.02 -6.71
C TYR A 72 -0.40 5.65 -8.04
N ALA A 73 0.38 6.73 -8.02
CA ALA A 73 0.89 7.35 -9.24
C ALA A 73 1.89 6.41 -9.95
N PRO A 74 2.03 6.48 -11.28
CA PRO A 74 2.95 5.61 -12.02
C PRO A 74 4.39 5.61 -11.48
N GLU A 75 4.86 6.75 -10.98
CA GLU A 75 6.19 6.92 -10.40
C GLU A 75 6.40 6.12 -9.11
N GLU A 76 5.30 5.77 -8.42
CA GLU A 76 5.31 4.96 -7.20
C GLU A 76 5.25 3.45 -7.49
N LEU A 77 4.99 3.05 -8.75
CA LEU A 77 4.78 1.67 -9.16
C LEU A 77 6.07 1.02 -9.66
N THR A 78 7.14 1.13 -8.90
CA THR A 78 8.44 0.53 -9.21
C THR A 78 8.88 -0.46 -8.12
N PRO A 79 9.71 -1.46 -8.47
CA PRO A 79 10.26 -2.39 -7.47
C PRO A 79 11.04 -1.68 -6.35
N GLU A 80 11.75 -0.61 -6.67
CA GLU A 80 12.56 0.17 -5.73
C GLU A 80 11.68 0.90 -4.71
N VAL A 81 10.60 1.53 -5.17
CA VAL A 81 9.63 2.20 -4.29
C VAL A 81 8.93 1.19 -3.38
N LEU A 82 8.55 0.02 -3.90
CA LEU A 82 7.97 -1.04 -3.09
C LEU A 82 8.95 -1.53 -2.02
N GLY A 83 10.20 -1.75 -2.38
CA GLY A 83 11.24 -2.17 -1.43
C GLY A 83 11.46 -1.15 -0.31
N ALA A 84 11.51 0.13 -0.65
CA ALA A 84 11.63 1.22 0.33
C ALA A 84 10.42 1.29 1.26
N ARG A 85 9.21 1.16 0.74
CA ARG A 85 7.97 1.13 1.51
C ARG A 85 7.93 -0.04 2.47
N GLN A 86 8.23 -1.24 2.01
CA GLN A 86 8.28 -2.44 2.84
C GLN A 86 9.29 -2.28 4.00
N LYS A 87 10.46 -1.76 3.70
CA LYS A 87 11.48 -1.50 4.73
C LYS A 87 10.98 -0.51 5.78
N ALA A 88 10.41 0.61 5.34
CA ALA A 88 9.86 1.63 6.24
C ALA A 88 8.74 1.08 7.13
N ASP A 89 7.84 0.26 6.57
CA ASP A 89 6.77 -0.37 7.34
C ASP A 89 7.31 -1.39 8.36
N ILE A 90 8.32 -2.17 8.01
CA ILE A 90 8.98 -3.09 8.94
C ILE A 90 9.62 -2.30 10.09
N GLU A 91 10.35 -1.25 9.80
CA GLU A 91 11.01 -0.41 10.81
C GLU A 91 10.00 0.26 11.75
N LYS A 92 8.85 0.67 11.22
CA LYS A 92 7.76 1.29 11.98
C LYS A 92 7.01 0.29 12.86
N TRP A 93 6.58 -0.83 12.27
CA TRP A 93 5.63 -1.73 12.92
C TRP A 93 6.29 -2.82 13.75
N TRP A 94 7.48 -3.26 13.41
CA TRP A 94 8.15 -4.36 14.10
C TRP A 94 8.36 -4.12 15.59
N PRO A 95 8.84 -2.94 16.06
CA PRO A 95 8.95 -2.66 17.48
C PRO A 95 7.60 -2.73 18.21
N ILE A 96 6.54 -2.22 17.59
CA ILE A 96 5.19 -2.21 18.16
C ILE A 96 4.65 -3.64 18.28
N ILE A 97 4.78 -4.44 17.22
CA ILE A 97 4.34 -5.84 17.20
C ILE A 97 5.07 -6.65 18.29
N ARG A 98 6.38 -6.47 18.40
CA ARG A 98 7.16 -7.16 19.44
C ARG A 98 6.77 -6.74 20.84
N ALA A 99 6.60 -5.46 21.09
CA ALA A 99 6.19 -4.93 22.40
C ALA A 99 4.80 -5.43 22.81
N ALA A 100 3.89 -5.59 21.83
CA ALA A 100 2.55 -6.13 22.05
C ALA A 100 2.50 -7.66 22.18
N GLY A 101 3.62 -8.36 21.98
CA GLY A 101 3.69 -9.83 22.05
C GLY A 101 2.93 -10.56 20.95
N ILE A 102 2.62 -9.87 19.85
CA ILE A 102 1.87 -10.46 18.71
C ILE A 102 2.77 -11.44 17.98
N ARG A 103 2.29 -12.66 17.80
CA ARG A 103 2.96 -13.73 17.05
C ARG A 103 2.07 -14.21 15.93
N ALA A 104 2.64 -14.54 14.78
CA ALA A 104 1.95 -15.30 13.75
C ALA A 104 1.82 -16.76 14.22
N GLU A 105 0.62 -17.30 14.15
CA GLU A 105 0.36 -18.72 14.39
C GLU A 105 0.67 -19.53 13.13
#